data_06979b9c2404414aaf419b85c898f9b4
#
_entry.id   06979b9c2404414aaf419b85c898f9b4
#
_cell.length_a   1.000
_cell.length_b   1.000
_cell.length_c   1.000
_cell.angle_alpha   90.00
_cell.angle_beta   90.00
_cell.angle_gamma   90.00
#
_symmetry.space_group_name_H-M   'P 1'
#
loop_
_entity.id
_entity.type
_entity.pdbx_description
1 polymer ?
#
loop_
_entity_poly.entity_id
_entity_poly.type
_entity_poly.pdbx_seq_one_letter_code
_entity_poly.pdbx_strand_id
1 'polypeptide(L)'
;MKEQKVLNYIEEVIKNVPNDWLKLTTHRLDIYNEKLAKTEFLEKFESLFAAKNAETSALKELPTAFDYIRLGHPLSSVLEWGIAKLNNLKPENIISFSSRTMPVLAVLRKNLFDNKNTQIVYTNSLPDFFDTEALKNVYGYNFELKQVKNAEEIYEFYGSTIFISQKDEIGKVDLNPNIDFWLNTYPNTGSILLLNGEENESYISEIQHVRRRESIAMTPADSFSALKQLVGKPSSKRNDIENNKASVITSIQKITGTNSNALLASCGLSMQYAIMMGLIDEAQEKHSGKAIKIVVPPNCYGGTNDQARRVAASLENVDIVDLPVDGDNDMVQSTDLVLEQVAKEDAVPYIIAEIPTNPRVEVPNLEKLREALSKKRKTASGETAIDPVFILDQTFCPNVQFLAEDGILS
;
A
#
# COMPACT_ATOMS: atom_id res chain seq x y z
N MET A 1 -34.51 2.26 13.34
CA MET A 1 -35.12 1.28 12.41
C MET A 1 -34.27 0.98 11.18
N LYS A 2 -33.71 1.97 10.46
CA LYS A 2 -32.90 1.76 9.25
C LYS A 2 -31.58 1.06 9.57
N GLU A 3 -30.86 1.53 10.58
CA GLU A 3 -29.59 0.94 11.04
C GLU A 3 -29.73 -0.52 11.46
N GLN A 4 -30.75 -0.84 12.26
CA GLN A 4 -30.98 -2.23 12.69
C GLN A 4 -31.26 -3.19 11.53
N LYS A 5 -31.90 -2.72 10.45
CA LYS A 5 -32.12 -3.53 9.25
C LYS A 5 -30.79 -3.88 8.55
N VAL A 6 -29.87 -2.92 8.48
CA VAL A 6 -28.52 -3.13 7.92
C VAL A 6 -27.75 -4.15 8.76
N LEU A 7 -27.70 -3.97 10.07
CA LEU A 7 -27.00 -4.86 10.99
C LEU A 7 -27.56 -6.29 10.95
N ASN A 8 -28.88 -6.44 10.97
CA ASN A 8 -29.54 -7.75 10.86
C ASN A 8 -29.22 -8.43 9.52
N TYR A 9 -29.19 -7.69 8.42
CA TYR A 9 -28.84 -8.25 7.12
C TYR A 9 -27.38 -8.68 7.05
N ILE A 10 -26.45 -7.86 7.57
CA ILE A 10 -25.03 -8.24 7.67
C ILE A 10 -24.87 -9.49 8.54
N GLU A 11 -25.64 -9.62 9.61
CA GLU A 11 -25.60 -10.83 10.45
C GLU A 11 -26.01 -12.09 9.67
N GLU A 12 -27.03 -12.02 8.81
CA GLU A 12 -27.41 -13.13 7.94
C GLU A 12 -26.36 -13.41 6.86
N VAL A 13 -25.77 -12.37 6.26
CA VAL A 13 -24.65 -12.52 5.32
C VAL A 13 -23.48 -13.24 5.97
N ILE A 14 -23.09 -12.88 7.20
CA ILE A 14 -22.00 -13.53 7.94
C ILE A 14 -22.26 -15.02 8.17
N LYS A 15 -23.52 -15.41 8.43
CA LYS A 15 -23.90 -16.83 8.62
C LYS A 15 -23.77 -17.65 7.34
N ASN A 16 -23.97 -17.00 6.19
CA ASN A 16 -24.11 -17.63 4.88
C ASN A 16 -22.96 -17.29 3.91
N VAL A 17 -21.85 -16.76 4.44
CA VAL A 17 -20.70 -16.37 3.61
C VAL A 17 -20.22 -17.53 2.74
N PRO A 18 -20.08 -17.36 1.42
CA PRO A 18 -19.46 -18.35 0.56
C PRO A 18 -18.02 -18.65 0.99
N ASN A 19 -17.61 -19.92 0.99
CA ASN A 19 -16.27 -20.34 1.42
C ASN A 19 -15.14 -19.73 0.59
N ASP A 20 -15.37 -19.42 -0.68
CA ASP A 20 -14.43 -18.76 -1.58
C ASP A 20 -14.19 -17.29 -1.23
N TRP A 21 -15.16 -16.62 -0.59
CA TRP A 21 -14.98 -15.25 -0.09
C TRP A 21 -13.95 -15.14 1.05
N LEU A 22 -13.70 -16.23 1.76
CA LEU A 22 -12.74 -16.31 2.86
C LEU A 22 -11.31 -16.61 2.39
N LYS A 23 -11.13 -16.91 1.11
CA LYS A 23 -9.84 -17.20 0.52
C LYS A 23 -9.29 -15.96 -0.18
N LEU A 24 -7.96 -15.84 -0.22
CA LEU A 24 -7.33 -14.88 -1.10
C LEU A 24 -7.58 -15.32 -2.54
N THR A 25 -8.20 -14.45 -3.32
CA THR A 25 -8.49 -14.69 -4.72
C THR A 25 -7.32 -14.30 -5.61
N THR A 26 -7.21 -14.94 -6.75
CA THR A 26 -6.32 -14.52 -7.84
C THR A 26 -6.92 -13.32 -8.59
N HIS A 27 -6.14 -12.72 -9.48
CA HIS A 27 -6.64 -11.68 -10.38
C HIS A 27 -7.77 -12.22 -11.27
N ARG A 28 -8.76 -11.39 -11.50
CA ARG A 28 -9.76 -11.64 -12.54
C ARG A 28 -9.29 -11.06 -13.86
N LEU A 29 -9.31 -11.88 -14.88
CA LEU A 29 -8.93 -11.49 -16.25
C LEU A 29 -10.12 -11.09 -17.12
N ASP A 30 -11.34 -11.30 -16.62
CA ASP A 30 -12.61 -11.04 -17.34
C ASP A 30 -13.25 -9.68 -16.99
N ILE A 31 -12.60 -8.87 -16.16
CA ILE A 31 -13.03 -7.50 -15.90
C ILE A 31 -12.28 -6.55 -16.82
N TYR A 32 -13.01 -5.98 -17.76
CA TYR A 32 -12.47 -5.01 -18.71
C TYR A 32 -12.60 -3.55 -18.26
N ASN A 33 -13.40 -3.29 -17.23
CA ASN A 33 -13.61 -1.96 -16.69
C ASN A 33 -13.63 -1.98 -15.15
N GLU A 34 -12.51 -1.63 -14.56
CA GLU A 34 -12.29 -1.62 -13.10
C GLU A 34 -13.34 -0.76 -12.35
N LYS A 35 -13.83 0.31 -12.97
CA LYS A 35 -14.82 1.21 -12.36
C LYS A 35 -16.18 0.54 -12.17
N LEU A 36 -16.53 -0.39 -13.06
CA LEU A 36 -17.83 -1.07 -13.03
C LEU A 36 -17.84 -2.27 -12.08
N ALA A 37 -16.70 -2.91 -11.82
CA ALA A 37 -16.65 -4.13 -11.03
C ALA A 37 -17.28 -3.98 -9.63
N LYS A 38 -16.84 -2.99 -8.85
CA LYS A 38 -17.43 -2.71 -7.53
C LYS A 38 -18.89 -2.26 -7.65
N THR A 39 -19.19 -1.46 -8.65
CA THR A 39 -20.54 -0.91 -8.89
C THR A 39 -21.54 -2.04 -9.16
N GLU A 40 -21.22 -2.97 -10.06
CA GLU A 40 -22.10 -4.12 -10.36
C GLU A 40 -22.31 -5.02 -9.14
N PHE A 41 -21.23 -5.28 -8.36
CA PHE A 41 -21.35 -6.03 -7.12
C PHE A 41 -22.30 -5.34 -6.14
N LEU A 42 -22.11 -4.05 -5.91
CA LEU A 42 -22.91 -3.29 -4.95
C LEU A 42 -24.37 -3.16 -5.38
N GLU A 43 -24.66 -2.93 -6.65
CA GLU A 43 -26.04 -2.87 -7.17
C GLU A 43 -26.80 -4.18 -6.95
N LYS A 44 -26.15 -5.32 -7.25
CA LYS A 44 -26.75 -6.63 -7.01
C LYS A 44 -26.85 -6.94 -5.53
N PHE A 45 -25.87 -6.58 -4.73
CA PHE A 45 -25.89 -6.75 -3.27
C PHE A 45 -27.01 -5.91 -2.63
N GLU A 46 -27.22 -4.67 -3.07
CA GLU A 46 -28.36 -3.83 -2.65
C GLU A 46 -29.71 -4.47 -3.02
N SER A 47 -29.79 -5.10 -4.17
CA SER A 47 -31.00 -5.82 -4.59
C SER A 47 -31.28 -7.01 -3.67
N LEU A 48 -30.24 -7.75 -3.28
CA LEU A 48 -30.37 -8.83 -2.29
C LEU A 48 -30.77 -8.29 -0.91
N PHE A 49 -30.19 -7.17 -0.47
CA PHE A 49 -30.58 -6.49 0.77
C PHE A 49 -32.04 -6.07 0.75
N ALA A 50 -32.54 -5.47 -0.34
CA ALA A 50 -33.93 -5.08 -0.50
C ALA A 50 -34.88 -6.29 -0.44
N ALA A 51 -34.47 -7.40 -1.05
CA ALA A 51 -35.20 -8.68 -1.03
C ALA A 51 -35.04 -9.45 0.30
N LYS A 52 -34.17 -9.00 1.21
CA LYS A 52 -33.79 -9.71 2.44
C LYS A 52 -33.26 -11.12 2.17
N ASN A 53 -32.61 -11.30 1.03
CA ASN A 53 -32.02 -12.57 0.63
C ASN A 53 -30.51 -12.57 0.93
N ALA A 54 -30.09 -13.37 1.87
CA ALA A 54 -28.69 -13.58 2.22
C ALA A 54 -28.29 -15.06 2.09
N GLU A 55 -29.01 -15.84 1.28
CA GLU A 55 -28.68 -17.24 1.06
C GLU A 55 -27.31 -17.39 0.37
N THR A 56 -26.56 -18.41 0.75
CA THR A 56 -25.23 -18.70 0.19
C THR A 56 -25.26 -18.82 -1.34
N SER A 57 -26.30 -19.40 -1.91
CA SER A 57 -26.48 -19.50 -3.37
C SER A 57 -26.59 -18.13 -4.03
N ALA A 58 -27.40 -17.23 -3.49
CA ALA A 58 -27.57 -15.87 -4.03
C ALA A 58 -26.29 -15.04 -3.87
N LEU A 59 -25.58 -15.19 -2.75
CA LEU A 59 -24.29 -14.50 -2.53
C LEU A 59 -23.20 -14.98 -3.50
N LYS A 60 -23.19 -16.26 -3.87
CA LYS A 60 -22.25 -16.83 -4.85
C LYS A 60 -22.46 -16.33 -6.27
N GLU A 61 -23.67 -15.92 -6.62
CA GLU A 61 -24.00 -15.40 -7.94
C GLU A 61 -23.63 -13.93 -8.13
N LEU A 62 -23.19 -13.25 -7.06
CA LEU A 62 -22.71 -11.89 -7.15
C LEU A 62 -21.44 -11.83 -8.00
N PRO A 63 -21.28 -10.79 -8.85
CA PRO A 63 -20.05 -10.61 -9.60
C PRO A 63 -18.87 -10.34 -8.66
N THR A 64 -17.65 -10.46 -9.14
CA THR A 64 -16.48 -10.09 -8.35
C THR A 64 -16.48 -8.59 -8.07
N ALA A 65 -16.20 -8.22 -6.82
CA ALA A 65 -16.20 -6.82 -6.41
C ALA A 65 -15.07 -5.99 -7.02
N PHE A 66 -13.90 -6.62 -7.27
CA PHE A 66 -12.73 -5.97 -7.85
C PHE A 66 -11.96 -6.95 -8.76
N ASP A 67 -11.26 -6.39 -9.75
CA ASP A 67 -10.36 -7.13 -10.65
C ASP A 67 -9.08 -7.60 -9.94
N TYR A 68 -8.72 -6.95 -8.84
CA TYR A 68 -7.44 -7.13 -8.18
C TYR A 68 -7.59 -7.19 -6.66
N ILE A 69 -7.06 -8.24 -6.04
CA ILE A 69 -7.21 -8.49 -4.59
C ILE A 69 -6.68 -7.35 -3.70
N ARG A 70 -5.68 -6.60 -4.13
CA ARG A 70 -5.17 -5.45 -3.37
C ARG A 70 -6.19 -4.31 -3.30
N LEU A 71 -7.02 -4.13 -4.33
CA LEU A 71 -8.13 -3.15 -4.31
C LEU A 71 -9.27 -3.56 -3.40
N GLY A 72 -9.50 -4.84 -3.24
CA GLY A 72 -10.57 -5.35 -2.41
C GLY A 72 -11.14 -6.68 -2.90
N HIS A 73 -12.16 -7.12 -2.22
CA HIS A 73 -12.83 -8.40 -2.42
C HIS A 73 -14.27 -8.31 -1.84
N PRO A 74 -15.14 -9.32 -2.03
CA PRO A 74 -16.53 -9.26 -1.58
C PRO A 74 -16.71 -8.84 -0.13
N LEU A 75 -15.93 -9.41 0.81
CA LEU A 75 -16.06 -9.08 2.24
C LEU A 75 -15.64 -7.64 2.57
N SER A 76 -14.58 -7.10 1.94
CA SER A 76 -14.23 -5.69 2.11
C SER A 76 -15.32 -4.77 1.57
N SER A 77 -15.93 -5.13 0.42
CA SER A 77 -17.03 -4.35 -0.17
C SER A 77 -18.30 -4.37 0.69
N VAL A 78 -18.64 -5.52 1.29
CA VAL A 78 -19.77 -5.62 2.24
C VAL A 78 -19.50 -4.81 3.51
N LEU A 79 -18.27 -4.83 4.02
CA LEU A 79 -17.87 -4.03 5.19
C LEU A 79 -17.97 -2.53 4.89
N GLU A 80 -17.38 -2.09 3.79
CA GLU A 80 -17.40 -0.69 3.33
C GLU A 80 -18.85 -0.22 3.10
N TRP A 81 -19.69 -1.06 2.47
CA TRP A 81 -21.12 -0.81 2.29
C TRP A 81 -21.87 -0.68 3.62
N GLY A 82 -21.64 -1.60 4.54
CA GLY A 82 -22.31 -1.61 5.85
C GLY A 82 -22.01 -0.34 6.65
N ILE A 83 -20.75 0.04 6.72
CA ILE A 83 -20.31 1.27 7.41
C ILE A 83 -20.89 2.51 6.72
N ALA A 84 -20.89 2.55 5.40
CA ALA A 84 -21.49 3.65 4.63
C ALA A 84 -22.98 3.82 4.96
N LYS A 85 -23.75 2.72 4.98
CA LYS A 85 -25.19 2.75 5.33
C LYS A 85 -25.45 3.25 6.75
N LEU A 86 -24.59 2.91 7.71
CA LEU A 86 -24.72 3.37 9.11
C LEU A 86 -24.39 4.85 9.26
N ASN A 87 -23.53 5.40 8.40
CA ASN A 87 -23.07 6.78 8.45
C ASN A 87 -23.74 7.70 7.40
N ASN A 88 -24.72 7.20 6.64
CA ASN A 88 -25.38 7.91 5.54
C ASN A 88 -24.38 8.43 4.48
N LEU A 89 -23.34 7.68 4.21
CA LEU A 89 -22.35 7.94 3.17
C LEU A 89 -22.55 7.01 1.96
N LYS A 90 -21.90 7.35 0.84
CA LYS A 90 -21.78 6.43 -0.30
C LYS A 90 -20.75 5.33 0.03
N PRO A 91 -20.90 4.09 -0.46
CA PRO A 91 -19.90 3.03 -0.23
C PRO A 91 -18.49 3.38 -0.72
N GLU A 92 -18.37 4.23 -1.73
CA GLU A 92 -17.10 4.72 -2.28
C GLU A 92 -16.34 5.60 -1.30
N ASN A 93 -17.04 6.28 -0.39
CA ASN A 93 -16.46 7.13 0.65
C ASN A 93 -15.88 6.34 1.83
N ILE A 94 -16.02 5.02 1.82
CA ILE A 94 -15.45 4.14 2.84
C ILE A 94 -14.39 3.27 2.20
N ILE A 95 -13.16 3.32 2.71
CA ILE A 95 -12.02 2.58 2.16
C ILE A 95 -11.29 1.87 3.29
N SER A 96 -11.28 0.55 3.25
CA SER A 96 -10.63 -0.30 4.25
C SER A 96 -9.22 -0.67 3.82
N PHE A 97 -8.27 -0.71 4.76
CA PHE A 97 -6.87 -1.03 4.54
C PHE A 97 -6.35 -2.06 5.54
N SER A 98 -5.44 -2.92 5.12
CA SER A 98 -4.61 -3.70 6.05
C SER A 98 -3.62 -2.83 6.82
N SER A 99 -3.14 -1.75 6.19
CA SER A 99 -2.23 -0.79 6.79
C SER A 99 -2.98 0.22 7.66
N ARG A 100 -2.37 0.62 8.77
CA ARG A 100 -2.86 1.72 9.62
C ARG A 100 -2.30 3.08 9.20
N THR A 101 -1.17 3.09 8.48
CA THR A 101 -0.43 4.31 8.08
C THR A 101 -0.79 4.78 6.69
N MET A 102 -0.88 3.87 5.72
CA MET A 102 -1.04 4.20 4.30
C MET A 102 -2.24 5.11 3.97
N PRO A 103 -3.40 5.02 4.63
CA PRO A 103 -4.49 5.98 4.38
C PRO A 103 -4.10 7.43 4.66
N VAL A 104 -3.34 7.68 5.73
CA VAL A 104 -2.84 9.02 6.05
C VAL A 104 -1.86 9.50 4.99
N LEU A 105 -0.90 8.64 4.60
CA LEU A 105 0.08 8.97 3.57
C LEU A 105 -0.59 9.30 2.23
N ALA A 106 -1.65 8.59 1.87
CA ALA A 106 -2.41 8.86 0.64
C ALA A 106 -3.03 10.26 0.64
N VAL A 107 -3.64 10.67 1.75
CA VAL A 107 -4.22 12.02 1.88
C VAL A 107 -3.13 13.09 1.91
N LEU A 108 -2.06 12.87 2.69
CA LEU A 108 -0.94 13.82 2.80
C LEU A 108 -0.28 14.07 1.45
N ARG A 109 -0.02 13.01 0.66
CA ARG A 109 0.57 13.13 -0.66
C ARG A 109 -0.33 13.91 -1.63
N LYS A 110 -1.63 13.62 -1.64
CA LYS A 110 -2.55 14.38 -2.48
C LYS A 110 -2.58 15.86 -2.06
N ASN A 111 -2.62 16.14 -0.76
CA ASN A 111 -2.57 17.52 -0.26
C ASN A 111 -1.26 18.23 -0.64
N LEU A 112 -0.11 17.51 -0.63
CA LEU A 112 1.17 18.03 -1.09
C LEU A 112 1.09 18.48 -2.55
N PHE A 113 0.56 17.62 -3.44
CA PHE A 113 0.41 17.95 -4.86
C PHE A 113 -0.59 19.06 -5.13
N ASP A 114 -1.64 19.15 -4.33
CA ASP A 114 -2.68 20.17 -4.44
C ASP A 114 -2.29 21.48 -3.72
N ASN A 115 -1.12 21.55 -3.09
CA ASN A 115 -0.68 22.66 -2.21
C ASN A 115 -1.72 22.99 -1.12
N LYS A 116 -2.36 21.99 -0.58
CA LYS A 116 -3.42 22.12 0.42
C LYS A 116 -2.84 21.96 1.83
N ASN A 117 -3.11 22.93 2.71
CA ASN A 117 -2.73 22.80 4.11
C ASN A 117 -3.41 21.61 4.77
N THR A 118 -2.73 20.96 5.70
CA THR A 118 -3.26 19.79 6.40
C THR A 118 -3.12 19.95 7.91
N GLN A 119 -4.20 19.70 8.64
CA GLN A 119 -4.09 19.43 10.07
C GLN A 119 -4.45 17.97 10.35
N ILE A 120 -3.70 17.35 11.25
CA ILE A 120 -3.98 16.02 11.77
C ILE A 120 -4.42 16.18 13.22
N VAL A 121 -5.64 15.74 13.49
CA VAL A 121 -6.26 15.87 14.82
C VAL A 121 -6.38 14.48 15.43
N TYR A 122 -6.11 14.36 16.72
CA TYR A 122 -6.17 13.08 17.43
C TYR A 122 -6.63 13.27 18.88
N THR A 123 -7.14 12.18 19.47
CA THR A 123 -7.47 12.11 20.91
C THR A 123 -6.41 11.30 21.64
N ASN A 124 -6.21 11.58 22.94
CA ASN A 124 -5.26 10.89 23.83
C ASN A 124 -3.80 10.96 23.35
N SER A 125 -3.35 10.05 22.51
CA SER A 125 -2.00 10.00 21.93
C SER A 125 -2.09 9.70 20.44
N LEU A 126 -1.03 10.06 19.69
CA LEU A 126 -0.85 9.54 18.35
C LEU A 126 -0.59 8.02 18.42
N PRO A 127 -1.04 7.26 17.40
CA PRO A 127 -0.66 5.85 17.31
C PRO A 127 0.86 5.67 17.26
N ASP A 128 1.37 4.61 17.87
CA ASP A 128 2.82 4.28 17.95
C ASP A 128 3.49 4.12 16.57
N PHE A 129 2.72 3.84 15.53
CA PHE A 129 3.20 3.76 14.15
C PHE A 129 3.28 5.11 13.44
N PHE A 130 2.85 6.19 14.09
CA PHE A 130 2.81 7.53 13.50
C PHE A 130 4.06 8.32 13.90
N ASP A 131 5.09 8.17 13.07
CA ASP A 131 6.35 8.90 13.26
C ASP A 131 6.28 10.26 12.55
N THR A 132 6.08 11.31 13.34
CA THR A 132 5.95 12.69 12.86
C THR A 132 7.23 13.19 12.16
N GLU A 133 8.39 12.85 12.72
CA GLU A 133 9.68 13.29 12.19
C GLU A 133 9.96 12.63 10.84
N ALA A 134 9.76 11.32 10.73
CA ALA A 134 9.89 10.62 9.47
C ALA A 134 8.94 11.18 8.40
N LEU A 135 7.67 11.43 8.74
CA LEU A 135 6.69 11.97 7.80
C LEU A 135 7.06 13.36 7.28
N LYS A 136 7.67 14.21 8.11
CA LYS A 136 8.11 15.55 7.70
C LYS A 136 9.44 15.53 6.96
N ASN A 137 10.43 14.82 7.50
CA ASN A 137 11.80 14.91 7.02
C ASN A 137 12.09 13.98 5.86
N VAL A 138 11.57 12.75 5.89
CA VAL A 138 11.81 11.74 4.86
C VAL A 138 10.77 11.77 3.75
N TYR A 139 9.49 11.90 4.14
CA TYR A 139 8.38 11.93 3.16
C TYR A 139 8.07 13.33 2.63
N GLY A 140 8.64 14.38 3.20
CA GLY A 140 8.45 15.76 2.77
C GLY A 140 7.05 16.34 3.02
N TYR A 141 6.24 15.69 3.87
CA TYR A 141 4.86 16.14 4.13
C TYR A 141 4.82 17.27 5.16
N ASN A 142 4.02 18.29 4.86
CA ASN A 142 3.76 19.40 5.78
C ASN A 142 2.37 19.28 6.38
N PHE A 143 2.28 19.30 7.71
CA PHE A 143 1.02 19.24 8.45
C PHE A 143 1.17 19.79 9.87
N GLU A 144 0.04 20.25 10.43
CA GLU A 144 -0.08 20.64 11.82
C GLU A 144 -0.66 19.48 12.64
N LEU A 145 -0.19 19.33 13.88
CA LEU A 145 -0.75 18.36 14.84
C LEU A 145 -1.58 19.08 15.89
N LYS A 146 -2.77 18.54 16.16
CA LYS A 146 -3.66 19.08 17.18
C LYS A 146 -4.27 17.97 18.02
N GLN A 147 -4.06 18.02 19.33
CA GLN A 147 -4.73 17.14 20.28
C GLN A 147 -6.05 17.77 20.73
N VAL A 148 -7.10 16.96 20.76
CA VAL A 148 -8.44 17.34 21.24
C VAL A 148 -8.97 16.30 22.23
N LYS A 149 -9.98 16.64 23.02
CA LYS A 149 -10.61 15.67 23.92
C LYS A 149 -11.59 14.76 23.19
N ASN A 150 -12.31 15.32 22.22
CA ASN A 150 -13.27 14.59 21.38
C ASN A 150 -13.42 15.29 20.03
N ALA A 151 -14.14 14.66 19.10
CA ALA A 151 -14.34 15.18 17.75
C ALA A 151 -15.19 16.47 17.70
N GLU A 152 -15.98 16.78 18.74
CA GLU A 152 -16.81 17.99 18.80
C GLU A 152 -15.96 19.27 18.97
N GLU A 153 -14.74 19.14 19.50
CA GLU A 153 -13.79 20.26 19.66
C GLU A 153 -13.03 20.62 18.38
N ILE A 154 -13.35 19.97 17.24
CA ILE A 154 -12.72 20.25 15.96
C ILE A 154 -13.49 21.35 15.26
N TYR A 155 -12.81 22.48 15.05
CA TYR A 155 -13.35 23.65 14.37
C TYR A 155 -12.88 23.69 12.92
N GLU A 156 -13.52 24.54 12.13
CA GLU A 156 -13.15 24.79 10.74
C GLU A 156 -11.65 25.13 10.60
N PHE A 157 -11.02 24.51 9.62
CA PHE A 157 -9.62 24.70 9.29
C PHE A 157 -9.51 25.05 7.80
N TYR A 158 -8.69 26.05 7.48
CA TYR A 158 -8.45 26.42 6.09
C TYR A 158 -7.49 25.43 5.42
N GLY A 159 -8.03 24.30 4.99
CA GLY A 159 -7.25 23.22 4.40
C GLY A 159 -7.99 21.89 4.47
N SER A 160 -7.30 20.86 4.92
CA SER A 160 -7.80 19.50 5.04
C SER A 160 -7.60 19.00 6.47
N THR A 161 -8.65 18.46 7.08
CA THR A 161 -8.62 17.91 8.43
C THR A 161 -8.68 16.38 8.41
N ILE A 162 -7.63 15.73 8.90
CA ILE A 162 -7.58 14.28 9.12
C ILE A 162 -7.77 14.04 10.62
N PHE A 163 -8.81 13.31 11.00
CA PHE A 163 -9.02 12.90 12.39
C PHE A 163 -8.64 11.43 12.57
N ILE A 164 -7.68 11.17 13.45
CA ILE A 164 -7.22 9.81 13.77
C ILE A 164 -7.87 9.34 15.06
N SER A 165 -8.66 8.28 14.96
CA SER A 165 -9.33 7.61 16.06
C SER A 165 -8.75 6.21 16.29
N GLN A 166 -8.60 5.84 17.57
CA GLN A 166 -8.11 4.52 17.99
C GLN A 166 -9.19 3.76 18.78
N LYS A 167 -10.45 3.95 18.41
CA LYS A 167 -11.56 3.22 19.05
C LYS A 167 -11.63 1.81 18.50
N ASP A 168 -11.82 0.83 19.37
CA ASP A 168 -11.98 -0.59 18.97
C ASP A 168 -13.34 -0.87 18.30
N GLU A 169 -14.30 0.04 18.38
CA GLU A 169 -15.64 -0.13 17.84
C GLU A 169 -15.68 0.19 16.35
N ILE A 170 -16.20 -0.79 15.58
CA ILE A 170 -16.49 -0.62 14.16
C ILE A 170 -17.98 -0.31 13.99
N GLY A 171 -18.31 0.77 13.27
CA GLY A 171 -19.69 1.10 13.00
C GLY A 171 -19.97 2.55 12.73
N LYS A 172 -20.98 3.06 13.42
CA LYS A 172 -21.37 4.45 13.30
C LYS A 172 -20.39 5.38 14.00
N VAL A 173 -20.10 6.50 13.38
CA VAL A 173 -19.30 7.60 13.95
C VAL A 173 -20.11 8.88 13.90
N ASP A 174 -19.87 9.77 14.85
CA ASP A 174 -20.49 11.10 14.85
C ASP A 174 -19.63 12.04 13.99
N LEU A 175 -19.94 12.05 12.69
CA LEU A 175 -19.19 12.84 11.73
C LEU A 175 -19.38 14.34 12.00
N ASN A 176 -18.31 15.00 12.47
CA ASN A 176 -18.25 16.45 12.52
C ASN A 176 -18.01 16.99 11.09
N PRO A 177 -18.77 17.99 10.62
CA PRO A 177 -18.60 18.57 9.28
C PRO A 177 -17.21 19.20 9.05
N ASN A 178 -16.49 19.53 10.11
CA ASN A 178 -15.13 20.06 10.02
C ASN A 178 -14.03 18.98 9.90
N ILE A 179 -14.42 17.71 9.77
CA ILE A 179 -13.50 16.58 9.54
C ILE A 179 -13.69 16.11 8.11
N ASP A 180 -12.68 16.28 7.26
CA ASP A 180 -12.69 15.81 5.89
C ASP A 180 -12.45 14.29 5.81
N PHE A 181 -11.50 13.79 6.60
CA PHE A 181 -11.07 12.39 6.62
C PHE A 181 -11.09 11.85 8.04
N TRP A 182 -11.95 10.87 8.28
CA TRP A 182 -12.01 10.17 9.55
C TRP A 182 -11.34 8.81 9.43
N LEU A 183 -10.21 8.64 10.08
CA LEU A 183 -9.46 7.40 10.11
C LEU A 183 -9.66 6.66 11.43
N ASN A 184 -10.28 5.49 11.39
CA ASN A 184 -10.29 4.55 12.50
C ASN A 184 -9.17 3.53 12.32
N THR A 185 -8.33 3.37 13.34
CA THR A 185 -7.26 2.37 13.34
C THR A 185 -7.53 1.26 14.34
N TYR A 186 -7.30 0.04 13.92
CA TYR A 186 -7.56 -1.17 14.70
C TYR A 186 -6.25 -1.96 14.83
N PRO A 187 -5.75 -2.26 16.03
CA PRO A 187 -4.43 -2.86 16.24
C PRO A 187 -4.19 -4.16 15.46
N ASN A 188 -5.24 -4.96 15.28
CA ASN A 188 -5.10 -6.32 14.73
C ASN A 188 -5.74 -6.52 13.34
N THR A 189 -6.43 -5.53 12.79
CA THR A 189 -7.19 -5.70 11.54
C THR A 189 -6.87 -4.67 10.46
N GLY A 190 -6.18 -3.58 10.81
CA GLY A 190 -5.84 -2.51 9.88
C GLY A 190 -6.56 -1.20 10.17
N SER A 191 -7.13 -0.57 9.17
CA SER A 191 -7.82 0.71 9.31
C SER A 191 -9.00 0.87 8.36
N ILE A 192 -9.87 1.81 8.67
CA ILE A 192 -11.01 2.21 7.83
C ILE A 192 -11.01 3.73 7.74
N LEU A 193 -10.93 4.22 6.52
CA LEU A 193 -10.98 5.64 6.21
C LEU A 193 -12.38 5.99 5.71
N LEU A 194 -12.98 7.02 6.30
CA LEU A 194 -14.24 7.62 5.87
C LEU A 194 -13.93 9.02 5.28
N LEU A 195 -14.40 9.26 4.07
CA LEU A 195 -14.34 10.56 3.42
C LEU A 195 -15.68 11.28 3.65
N ASN A 196 -15.62 12.42 4.30
CA ASN A 196 -16.78 13.24 4.64
C ASN A 196 -16.83 14.45 3.68
N GLY A 197 -18.02 14.75 3.19
CA GLY A 197 -18.25 15.83 2.23
C GLY A 197 -18.04 15.42 0.76
N GLU A 198 -18.86 15.98 -0.14
CA GLU A 198 -18.77 15.70 -1.59
C GLU A 198 -17.48 16.26 -2.20
N GLU A 199 -16.95 17.35 -1.64
CA GLU A 199 -15.69 17.98 -2.04
C GLU A 199 -14.48 17.03 -1.91
N ASN A 200 -14.57 16.05 -1.01
CA ASN A 200 -13.51 15.08 -0.77
C ASN A 200 -13.60 13.83 -1.66
N GLU A 201 -14.65 13.69 -2.48
CA GLU A 201 -14.80 12.55 -3.41
C GLU A 201 -13.67 12.49 -4.46
N SER A 202 -13.05 13.62 -4.78
CA SER A 202 -11.89 13.67 -5.68
C SER A 202 -10.66 12.91 -5.15
N TYR A 203 -10.60 12.62 -3.85
CA TYR A 203 -9.53 11.83 -3.23
C TYR A 203 -9.71 10.32 -3.41
N ILE A 204 -10.92 9.84 -3.71
CA ILE A 204 -11.23 8.40 -3.75
C ILE A 204 -10.32 7.66 -4.73
N SER A 205 -10.14 8.19 -5.95
CA SER A 205 -9.31 7.54 -6.96
C SER A 205 -7.84 7.46 -6.55
N GLU A 206 -7.30 8.50 -5.92
CA GLU A 206 -5.92 8.53 -5.44
C GLU A 206 -5.71 7.56 -4.27
N ILE A 207 -6.63 7.54 -3.31
CA ILE A 207 -6.58 6.62 -2.17
C ILE A 207 -6.70 5.16 -2.64
N GLN A 208 -7.58 4.88 -3.61
CA GLN A 208 -7.70 3.56 -4.23
C GLN A 208 -6.42 3.17 -4.99
N HIS A 209 -5.79 4.13 -5.67
CA HIS A 209 -4.52 3.91 -6.35
C HIS A 209 -3.40 3.53 -5.36
N VAL A 210 -3.29 4.24 -4.23
CA VAL A 210 -2.37 3.90 -3.14
C VAL A 210 -2.67 2.50 -2.60
N ARG A 211 -3.93 2.15 -2.39
CA ARG A 211 -4.33 0.81 -1.95
C ARG A 211 -3.88 -0.27 -2.95
N ARG A 212 -3.95 -0.02 -4.25
CA ARG A 212 -3.49 -0.93 -5.31
C ARG A 212 -1.98 -1.03 -5.41
N ARG A 213 -1.26 0.09 -5.24
CA ARG A 213 0.16 0.22 -5.62
C ARG A 213 1.15 0.23 -4.45
N GLU A 214 0.70 0.51 -3.24
CA GLU A 214 1.59 0.69 -2.08
C GLU A 214 1.11 -0.08 -0.84
N SER A 215 -0.11 -0.66 -0.90
CA SER A 215 -0.71 -1.39 0.21
C SER A 215 -1.65 -2.48 -0.31
N ILE A 216 -2.56 -2.91 0.56
CA ILE A 216 -3.68 -3.78 0.21
C ILE A 216 -4.94 -3.38 0.99
N ALA A 217 -6.11 -3.76 0.47
CA ALA A 217 -7.35 -3.74 1.23
C ALA A 217 -7.22 -4.59 2.51
N MET A 218 -8.07 -4.33 3.48
CA MET A 218 -8.21 -5.22 4.64
C MET A 218 -8.46 -6.66 4.16
N THR A 219 -7.72 -7.63 4.67
CA THR A 219 -7.78 -9.03 4.17
C THR A 219 -9.17 -9.63 4.32
N PRO A 220 -9.53 -10.71 3.59
CA PRO A 220 -10.81 -11.39 3.77
C PRO A 220 -11.07 -11.81 5.22
N ALA A 221 -10.07 -12.34 5.90
CA ALA A 221 -10.19 -12.77 7.30
C ALA A 221 -10.42 -11.57 8.24
N ASP A 222 -9.74 -10.46 8.00
CA ASP A 222 -9.88 -9.24 8.80
C ASP A 222 -11.21 -8.55 8.54
N SER A 223 -11.62 -8.45 7.27
CA SER A 223 -12.93 -7.91 6.89
C SER A 223 -14.07 -8.74 7.49
N PHE A 224 -13.93 -10.06 7.51
CA PHE A 224 -14.91 -10.95 8.15
C PHE A 224 -14.94 -10.75 9.68
N SER A 225 -13.78 -10.57 10.30
CA SER A 225 -13.66 -10.24 11.73
C SER A 225 -14.30 -8.89 12.04
N ALA A 226 -14.04 -7.89 11.21
CA ALA A 226 -14.64 -6.56 11.32
C ALA A 226 -16.16 -6.57 11.14
N LEU A 227 -16.69 -7.35 10.20
CA LEU A 227 -18.13 -7.55 10.02
C LEU A 227 -18.78 -8.20 11.24
N LYS A 228 -18.10 -9.18 11.88
CA LYS A 228 -18.57 -9.77 13.13
C LYS A 228 -18.65 -8.73 14.26
N GLN A 229 -17.61 -7.90 14.41
CA GLN A 229 -17.61 -6.83 15.40
C GLN A 229 -18.74 -5.81 15.12
N LEU A 230 -18.96 -5.46 13.86
CA LEU A 230 -20.02 -4.53 13.45
C LEU A 230 -21.41 -4.99 13.92
N VAL A 231 -21.67 -6.28 13.99
CA VAL A 231 -22.93 -6.86 14.46
C VAL A 231 -22.87 -7.36 15.92
N GLY A 232 -21.86 -6.95 16.68
CA GLY A 232 -21.73 -7.30 18.11
C GLY A 232 -21.36 -8.75 18.39
N LYS A 233 -20.80 -9.48 17.39
CA LYS A 233 -20.33 -10.85 17.55
C LYS A 233 -18.85 -10.90 17.90
N PRO A 234 -18.41 -11.91 18.67
CA PRO A 234 -17.01 -12.11 18.97
C PRO A 234 -16.22 -12.35 17.67
N SER A 235 -15.15 -11.59 17.50
CA SER A 235 -14.16 -11.82 16.46
C SER A 235 -13.27 -13.00 16.84
N SER A 236 -12.82 -13.78 15.86
CA SER A 236 -11.80 -14.79 16.11
C SER A 236 -10.52 -14.12 16.57
N LYS A 237 -9.99 -14.51 17.72
CA LYS A 237 -8.65 -14.09 18.14
C LYS A 237 -7.65 -14.57 17.09
N ARG A 238 -6.78 -13.70 16.62
CA ARG A 238 -5.60 -14.12 15.87
C ARG A 238 -4.69 -14.85 16.84
N ASN A 239 -4.55 -16.14 16.64
CA ASN A 239 -3.64 -16.93 17.42
C ASN A 239 -2.23 -16.75 16.85
N ASP A 240 -1.29 -16.39 17.72
CA ASP A 240 0.13 -16.64 17.52
C ASP A 240 0.79 -15.91 16.33
N ILE A 241 0.54 -14.60 16.21
CA ILE A 241 1.11 -13.76 15.13
C ILE A 241 2.65 -13.85 15.12
N GLU A 242 3.30 -13.83 16.28
CA GLU A 242 4.76 -13.87 16.37
C GLU A 242 5.34 -15.20 15.91
N ASN A 243 4.73 -16.33 16.26
CA ASN A 243 5.17 -17.64 15.77
C ASN A 243 4.91 -17.81 14.27
N ASN A 244 3.80 -17.27 13.74
CA ASN A 244 3.53 -17.27 12.31
C ASN A 244 4.57 -16.43 11.56
N LYS A 245 4.90 -15.25 12.07
CA LYS A 245 5.94 -14.38 11.53
C LYS A 245 7.29 -15.08 11.53
N ALA A 246 7.70 -15.66 12.65
CA ALA A 246 8.94 -16.42 12.75
C ALA A 246 8.99 -17.60 11.77
N SER A 247 7.90 -18.34 11.61
CA SER A 247 7.79 -19.45 10.66
C SER A 247 7.93 -18.99 9.21
N VAL A 248 7.33 -17.85 8.84
CA VAL A 248 7.47 -17.27 7.51
C VAL A 248 8.91 -16.82 7.26
N ILE A 249 9.54 -16.13 8.21
CA ILE A 249 10.95 -15.70 8.13
C ILE A 249 11.87 -16.91 7.92
N THR A 250 11.70 -17.96 8.73
CA THR A 250 12.48 -19.21 8.58
C THR A 250 12.30 -19.83 7.20
N SER A 251 11.08 -19.82 6.67
CA SER A 251 10.77 -20.33 5.32
C SER A 251 11.46 -19.51 4.23
N ILE A 252 11.46 -18.19 4.35
CA ILE A 252 12.14 -17.27 3.43
C ILE A 252 13.65 -17.53 3.46
N GLN A 253 14.26 -17.58 4.62
CA GLN A 253 15.69 -17.85 4.77
C GLN A 253 16.09 -19.19 4.14
N LYS A 254 15.29 -20.24 4.38
CA LYS A 254 15.50 -21.56 3.75
C LYS A 254 15.41 -21.53 2.23
N ILE A 255 14.43 -20.81 1.67
CA ILE A 255 14.21 -20.72 0.22
C ILE A 255 15.33 -19.91 -0.43
N THR A 256 15.71 -18.78 0.16
CA THR A 256 16.72 -17.87 -0.41
C THR A 256 18.15 -18.28 -0.10
N GLY A 257 18.36 -19.23 0.83
CA GLY A 257 19.70 -19.67 1.24
C GLY A 257 20.48 -18.63 2.02
N THR A 258 19.84 -17.63 2.59
CA THR A 258 20.49 -16.55 3.36
C THR A 258 20.11 -16.60 4.84
N ASN A 259 21.03 -16.20 5.70
CA ASN A 259 20.80 -16.03 7.14
C ASN A 259 20.50 -14.57 7.51
N SER A 260 20.37 -13.68 6.54
CA SER A 260 20.05 -12.27 6.79
C SER A 260 18.67 -12.12 7.44
N ASN A 261 18.49 -11.06 8.20
CA ASN A 261 17.18 -10.74 8.77
C ASN A 261 16.17 -10.43 7.66
N ALA A 262 15.06 -11.17 7.65
CA ALA A 262 13.98 -10.95 6.71
C ALA A 262 12.95 -9.99 7.30
N LEU A 263 12.54 -9.00 6.51
CA LEU A 263 11.42 -8.12 6.81
C LEU A 263 10.17 -8.63 6.05
N LEU A 264 9.01 -8.45 6.65
CA LEU A 264 7.74 -8.88 6.09
C LEU A 264 6.83 -7.67 5.85
N ALA A 265 6.15 -7.67 4.72
CA ALA A 265 5.13 -6.67 4.38
C ALA A 265 3.87 -7.32 3.83
N SER A 266 2.79 -6.57 3.68
CA SER A 266 1.50 -7.08 3.21
C SER A 266 1.51 -7.53 1.74
N CYS A 267 2.41 -6.99 0.93
CA CYS A 267 2.66 -7.40 -0.46
C CYS A 267 4.03 -6.91 -0.93
N GLY A 268 4.50 -7.39 -2.10
CA GLY A 268 5.77 -6.97 -2.69
C GLY A 268 5.87 -5.45 -2.87
N LEU A 269 4.82 -4.78 -3.34
CA LEU A 269 4.84 -3.33 -3.52
C LEU A 269 4.88 -2.55 -2.20
N SER A 270 4.26 -3.05 -1.12
CA SER A 270 4.42 -2.40 0.19
C SER A 270 5.83 -2.58 0.76
N MET A 271 6.48 -3.71 0.47
CA MET A 271 7.90 -3.91 0.79
C MET A 271 8.79 -2.98 -0.03
N GLN A 272 8.59 -2.91 -1.34
CA GLN A 272 9.35 -2.04 -2.23
C GLN A 272 9.22 -0.56 -1.84
N TYR A 273 8.01 -0.11 -1.46
CA TYR A 273 7.79 1.23 -0.95
C TYR A 273 8.61 1.50 0.33
N ALA A 274 8.59 0.57 1.27
CA ALA A 274 9.37 0.67 2.50
C ALA A 274 10.89 0.69 2.24
N ILE A 275 11.37 -0.14 1.29
CA ILE A 275 12.78 -0.16 0.88
C ILE A 275 13.18 1.20 0.28
N MET A 276 12.40 1.72 -0.66
CA MET A 276 12.70 3.02 -1.29
C MET A 276 12.75 4.15 -0.25
N MET A 277 11.75 4.24 0.63
CA MET A 277 11.73 5.29 1.64
C MET A 277 12.85 5.15 2.67
N GLY A 278 13.21 3.93 3.08
CA GLY A 278 14.34 3.69 3.98
C GLY A 278 15.70 4.02 3.33
N LEU A 279 15.86 3.73 2.04
CA LEU A 279 17.08 4.09 1.31
C LEU A 279 17.20 5.61 1.07
N ILE A 280 16.06 6.29 0.86
CA ILE A 280 16.03 7.75 0.77
C ILE A 280 16.44 8.40 2.10
N ASP A 281 15.90 7.90 3.21
CA ASP A 281 16.28 8.34 4.56
C ASP A 281 17.78 8.16 4.81
N GLU A 282 18.30 6.95 4.54
CA GLU A 282 19.73 6.64 4.65
C GLU A 282 20.60 7.57 3.76
N ALA A 283 20.15 7.85 2.53
CA ALA A 283 20.88 8.73 1.64
C ALA A 283 20.89 10.19 2.13
N GLN A 284 19.78 10.67 2.67
CA GLN A 284 19.70 12.01 3.26
C GLN A 284 20.62 12.15 4.46
N GLU A 285 20.78 11.11 5.27
CA GLU A 285 21.69 11.08 6.41
C GLU A 285 23.16 10.98 5.98
N LYS A 286 23.50 9.99 5.14
CA LYS A 286 24.90 9.68 4.78
C LYS A 286 25.47 10.54 3.66
N HIS A 287 24.62 11.05 2.78
CA HIS A 287 24.98 11.78 1.56
C HIS A 287 24.23 13.10 1.44
N SER A 288 24.12 13.83 2.53
CA SER A 288 23.35 15.08 2.61
C SER A 288 23.65 16.03 1.46
N GLY A 289 22.60 16.54 0.82
CA GLY A 289 22.68 17.49 -0.29
C GLY A 289 22.96 16.86 -1.67
N LYS A 290 23.17 15.55 -1.77
CA LYS A 290 23.29 14.85 -3.05
C LYS A 290 21.93 14.46 -3.61
N ALA A 291 21.82 14.48 -4.94
CA ALA A 291 20.65 13.93 -5.62
C ALA A 291 20.61 12.41 -5.46
N ILE A 292 19.41 11.87 -5.39
CA ILE A 292 19.15 10.42 -5.30
C ILE A 292 18.55 9.99 -6.64
N LYS A 293 19.16 9.00 -7.29
CA LYS A 293 18.71 8.48 -8.57
C LYS A 293 18.13 7.07 -8.40
N ILE A 294 16.82 6.95 -8.54
CA ILE A 294 16.15 5.64 -8.61
C ILE A 294 16.18 5.19 -10.05
N VAL A 295 16.98 4.17 -10.31
CA VAL A 295 17.19 3.57 -11.64
C VAL A 295 16.23 2.39 -11.80
N VAL A 296 15.32 2.47 -12.76
CA VAL A 296 14.28 1.46 -12.95
C VAL A 296 13.99 1.21 -14.43
N PRO A 297 13.82 -0.06 -14.88
CA PRO A 297 13.44 -0.33 -16.25
C PRO A 297 12.06 0.26 -16.58
N PRO A 298 11.90 1.00 -17.68
CA PRO A 298 10.62 1.62 -18.04
C PRO A 298 9.52 0.59 -18.36
N ASN A 299 9.91 -0.62 -18.75
CA ASN A 299 9.05 -1.73 -19.11
C ASN A 299 8.94 -2.82 -18.03
N CYS A 300 9.42 -2.57 -16.80
CA CYS A 300 9.27 -3.51 -15.69
C CYS A 300 7.80 -3.66 -15.26
N TYR A 301 7.55 -4.46 -14.23
CA TYR A 301 6.21 -4.57 -13.66
C TYR A 301 5.60 -3.19 -13.43
N GLY A 302 4.41 -2.94 -14.01
CA GLY A 302 3.79 -1.62 -14.00
C GLY A 302 3.59 -1.04 -12.60
N GLY A 303 3.46 -1.89 -11.56
CA GLY A 303 3.40 -1.46 -10.16
C GLY A 303 4.72 -0.89 -9.65
N THR A 304 5.84 -1.52 -10.01
CA THR A 304 7.19 -1.06 -9.66
C THR A 304 7.51 0.29 -10.30
N ASN A 305 7.26 0.40 -11.60
CA ASN A 305 7.51 1.63 -12.36
C ASN A 305 6.66 2.81 -11.84
N ASP A 306 5.36 2.59 -11.69
CA ASP A 306 4.42 3.61 -11.20
C ASP A 306 4.81 4.07 -9.79
N GLN A 307 5.08 3.15 -8.87
CA GLN A 307 5.44 3.46 -7.49
C GLN A 307 6.74 4.28 -7.39
N ALA A 308 7.79 3.88 -8.12
CA ALA A 308 9.06 4.60 -8.12
C ALA A 308 8.89 6.04 -8.61
N ARG A 309 8.13 6.25 -9.70
CA ARG A 309 7.84 7.60 -10.21
C ARG A 309 7.00 8.44 -9.25
N ARG A 310 6.07 7.83 -8.55
CA ARG A 310 5.24 8.53 -7.55
C ARG A 310 6.06 8.95 -6.33
N VAL A 311 6.99 8.12 -5.89
CA VAL A 311 7.93 8.47 -4.81
C VAL A 311 8.83 9.64 -5.26
N ALA A 312 9.44 9.55 -6.44
CA ALA A 312 10.29 10.62 -6.96
C ALA A 312 9.52 11.95 -7.12
N ALA A 313 8.29 11.88 -7.65
CA ALA A 313 7.46 13.08 -7.84
C ALA A 313 7.09 13.80 -6.52
N SER A 314 7.15 13.13 -5.37
CA SER A 314 6.84 13.72 -4.06
C SER A 314 8.05 14.31 -3.33
N LEU A 315 9.27 14.19 -3.87
CA LEU A 315 10.51 14.57 -3.20
C LEU A 315 11.43 15.38 -4.15
N GLU A 316 11.92 16.53 -3.69
CA GLU A 316 12.69 17.45 -4.55
C GLU A 316 14.06 16.91 -4.97
N ASN A 317 14.68 16.04 -4.17
CA ASN A 317 16.04 15.54 -4.41
C ASN A 317 16.07 14.12 -4.97
N VAL A 318 14.93 13.57 -5.41
CA VAL A 318 14.80 12.19 -5.93
C VAL A 318 14.36 12.24 -7.38
N ASP A 319 15.14 11.64 -8.25
CA ASP A 319 14.86 11.54 -9.69
C ASP A 319 14.78 10.11 -10.16
N ILE A 320 14.00 9.89 -11.22
CA ILE A 320 13.98 8.61 -11.93
C ILE A 320 14.98 8.61 -13.09
N VAL A 321 15.74 7.54 -13.19
CA VAL A 321 16.57 7.24 -14.35
C VAL A 321 16.09 5.95 -15.00
N ASP A 322 15.73 6.03 -16.26
CA ASP A 322 15.29 4.83 -17.00
C ASP A 322 16.48 3.90 -17.27
N LEU A 323 16.28 2.60 -17.01
CA LEU A 323 17.23 1.54 -17.33
C LEU A 323 16.72 0.75 -18.56
N PRO A 324 17.21 1.01 -19.77
CA PRO A 324 16.76 0.28 -20.95
C PRO A 324 17.18 -1.20 -20.88
N VAL A 325 16.23 -2.12 -20.99
CA VAL A 325 16.45 -3.58 -20.88
C VAL A 325 15.74 -4.39 -21.96
N ASP A 326 15.21 -3.75 -23.01
CA ASP A 326 14.55 -4.41 -24.12
C ASP A 326 14.96 -3.86 -25.49
N GLY A 327 14.46 -4.48 -26.52
CA GLY A 327 14.93 -4.23 -27.89
C GLY A 327 16.37 -4.72 -28.07
N ASP A 328 17.24 -3.86 -28.55
CA ASP A 328 18.67 -4.13 -28.71
C ASP A 328 19.50 -3.80 -27.44
N ASN A 329 18.82 -3.48 -26.31
CA ASN A 329 19.49 -3.08 -25.07
C ASN A 329 19.77 -4.31 -24.19
N ASP A 330 21.02 -4.49 -23.80
CA ASP A 330 21.46 -5.48 -22.82
C ASP A 330 21.47 -4.86 -21.42
N MET A 331 20.86 -5.54 -20.44
CA MET A 331 20.78 -5.04 -19.07
C MET A 331 22.15 -4.74 -18.46
N VAL A 332 23.17 -5.55 -18.74
CA VAL A 332 24.53 -5.35 -18.19
C VAL A 332 25.14 -4.06 -18.74
N GLN A 333 25.08 -3.90 -20.07
CA GLN A 333 25.62 -2.72 -20.73
C GLN A 333 24.87 -1.45 -20.31
N SER A 334 23.55 -1.51 -20.27
CA SER A 334 22.70 -0.39 -19.83
C SER A 334 23.00 -0.01 -18.38
N THR A 335 23.16 -0.98 -17.48
CA THR A 335 23.54 -0.74 -16.09
C THR A 335 24.90 -0.04 -15.99
N ASP A 336 25.92 -0.48 -16.73
CA ASP A 336 27.24 0.16 -16.70
C ASP A 336 27.18 1.61 -17.21
N LEU A 337 26.47 1.86 -18.31
CA LEU A 337 26.29 3.20 -18.88
C LEU A 337 25.54 4.15 -17.94
N VAL A 338 24.43 3.71 -17.38
CA VAL A 338 23.61 4.51 -16.46
C VAL A 338 24.40 4.83 -15.18
N LEU A 339 25.10 3.85 -14.61
CA LEU A 339 25.91 4.07 -13.42
C LEU A 339 27.11 5.00 -13.68
N GLU A 340 27.71 4.97 -14.88
CA GLU A 340 28.75 5.92 -15.28
C GLU A 340 28.22 7.36 -15.35
N GLN A 341 26.99 7.55 -15.84
CA GLN A 341 26.34 8.85 -15.87
C GLN A 341 26.02 9.33 -14.46
N VAL A 342 25.38 8.52 -13.61
CA VAL A 342 25.03 8.86 -12.23
C VAL A 342 26.27 9.20 -11.41
N ALA A 343 27.39 8.47 -11.64
CA ALA A 343 28.66 8.75 -10.98
C ALA A 343 29.21 10.14 -11.36
N LYS A 344 29.12 10.55 -12.64
CA LYS A 344 29.54 11.90 -13.08
C LYS A 344 28.70 13.02 -12.45
N GLU A 345 27.44 12.75 -12.15
CA GLU A 345 26.54 13.68 -11.47
C GLU A 345 26.80 13.73 -9.95
N ASP A 346 27.67 12.91 -9.41
CA ASP A 346 27.95 12.75 -7.96
C ASP A 346 26.68 12.47 -7.16
N ALA A 347 25.79 11.64 -7.71
CA ALA A 347 24.50 11.28 -7.13
C ALA A 347 24.53 9.88 -6.49
N VAL A 348 23.53 9.60 -5.66
CA VAL A 348 23.32 8.29 -4.98
C VAL A 348 22.50 7.36 -5.88
N PRO A 349 23.05 6.23 -6.37
CA PRO A 349 22.35 5.33 -7.27
C PRO A 349 21.64 4.18 -6.53
N TYR A 350 20.32 4.06 -6.71
CA TYR A 350 19.50 2.93 -6.29
C TYR A 350 18.88 2.26 -7.51
N ILE A 351 19.23 1.00 -7.78
CA ILE A 351 18.74 0.25 -8.93
C ILE A 351 17.67 -0.75 -8.47
N ILE A 352 16.51 -0.71 -9.09
CA ILE A 352 15.44 -1.71 -8.90
C ILE A 352 15.33 -2.51 -10.20
N ALA A 353 15.63 -3.80 -10.17
CA ALA A 353 15.52 -4.66 -11.34
C ALA A 353 14.90 -6.02 -11.02
N GLU A 354 14.18 -6.54 -12.00
CA GLU A 354 13.53 -7.85 -11.94
C GLU A 354 14.42 -8.88 -12.66
N ILE A 355 14.71 -9.99 -12.00
CA ILE A 355 15.40 -11.12 -12.63
C ILE A 355 14.64 -12.41 -12.28
N PRO A 356 14.04 -13.08 -13.30
CA PRO A 356 13.88 -12.69 -14.71
C PRO A 356 13.06 -11.42 -14.91
N THR A 357 13.26 -10.73 -16.04
CA THR A 357 12.51 -9.51 -16.38
C THR A 357 11.02 -9.77 -16.57
N ASN A 358 10.18 -8.79 -16.29
CA ASN A 358 8.75 -8.82 -16.56
C ASN A 358 8.42 -7.86 -17.72
N PRO A 359 7.67 -8.23 -18.77
CA PRO A 359 7.00 -9.53 -18.94
C PRO A 359 7.80 -10.57 -19.78
N ARG A 360 8.99 -10.25 -20.26
CA ARG A 360 9.73 -11.05 -21.23
C ARG A 360 10.42 -12.29 -20.67
N VAL A 361 10.63 -12.33 -19.34
CA VAL A 361 11.29 -13.46 -18.65
C VAL A 361 12.74 -13.67 -19.15
N GLU A 362 13.46 -12.58 -19.42
CA GLU A 362 14.86 -12.59 -19.81
C GLU A 362 15.77 -12.54 -18.58
N VAL A 363 16.89 -13.24 -18.65
CA VAL A 363 17.91 -13.28 -17.59
C VAL A 363 19.21 -12.72 -18.15
N PRO A 364 19.77 -11.64 -17.55
CA PRO A 364 21.06 -11.11 -17.98
C PRO A 364 22.21 -12.07 -17.65
N ASN A 365 23.39 -11.84 -18.22
CA ASN A 365 24.59 -12.50 -17.74
C ASN A 365 24.92 -12.01 -16.32
N LEU A 366 24.69 -12.86 -15.33
CA LEU A 366 24.74 -12.49 -13.91
C LEU A 366 26.16 -12.16 -13.44
N GLU A 367 27.20 -12.85 -13.96
CA GLU A 367 28.61 -12.56 -13.64
C GLU A 367 28.99 -11.16 -14.11
N LYS A 368 28.66 -10.84 -15.37
CA LYS A 368 28.92 -9.50 -15.93
C LYS A 368 28.08 -8.42 -15.27
N LEU A 369 26.86 -8.74 -14.85
CA LEU A 369 26.04 -7.79 -14.08
C LEU A 369 26.69 -7.47 -12.73
N ARG A 370 27.17 -8.48 -12.02
CA ARG A 370 27.91 -8.30 -10.77
C ARG A 370 29.18 -7.46 -10.99
N GLU A 371 29.95 -7.73 -12.06
CA GLU A 371 31.12 -6.92 -12.42
C GLU A 371 30.73 -5.44 -12.66
N ALA A 372 29.64 -5.19 -13.40
CA ALA A 372 29.16 -3.84 -13.67
C ALA A 372 28.71 -3.12 -12.39
N LEU A 373 28.03 -3.82 -11.48
CA LEU A 373 27.58 -3.27 -10.20
C LEU A 373 28.74 -2.96 -9.25
N SER A 374 29.77 -3.81 -9.19
CA SER A 374 30.93 -3.65 -8.30
C SER A 374 32.06 -2.77 -8.85
N LYS A 375 31.95 -2.34 -10.11
CA LYS A 375 32.95 -1.47 -10.77
C LYS A 375 33.05 -0.12 -10.04
N LYS A 376 34.26 0.24 -9.60
CA LYS A 376 34.50 1.56 -8.99
C LYS A 376 34.51 2.65 -10.05
N ARG A 377 33.72 3.68 -9.82
CA ARG A 377 33.55 4.82 -10.72
C ARG A 377 34.07 6.12 -10.11
N LYS A 378 34.27 7.12 -10.94
CA LYS A 378 34.72 8.46 -10.55
C LYS A 378 33.67 9.49 -10.89
N THR A 379 33.53 10.49 -10.02
CA THR A 379 32.75 11.68 -10.29
C THR A 379 33.42 12.55 -11.36
N ALA A 380 32.71 13.54 -11.85
CA ALA A 380 33.32 14.52 -12.80
C ALA A 380 34.51 15.28 -12.19
N SER A 381 34.57 15.43 -10.86
CA SER A 381 35.70 16.02 -10.14
C SER A 381 36.88 15.07 -9.93
N GLY A 382 36.73 13.77 -10.28
CA GLY A 382 37.75 12.75 -10.09
C GLY A 382 37.73 12.04 -8.73
N GLU A 383 36.80 12.40 -7.86
CA GLU A 383 36.57 11.71 -6.58
C GLU A 383 35.97 10.33 -6.78
N THR A 384 35.99 9.49 -5.76
CA THR A 384 35.33 8.19 -5.82
C THR A 384 33.82 8.38 -5.70
N ALA A 385 33.08 7.91 -6.71
CA ALA A 385 31.63 7.94 -6.73
C ALA A 385 31.03 6.98 -5.71
N ILE A 386 29.77 7.20 -5.33
CA ILE A 386 29.01 6.36 -4.43
C ILE A 386 28.69 5.04 -5.12
N ASP A 387 28.90 3.93 -4.41
CA ASP A 387 28.58 2.60 -4.91
C ASP A 387 27.05 2.40 -5.02
N PRO A 388 26.56 1.70 -6.05
CA PRO A 388 25.13 1.45 -6.20
C PRO A 388 24.61 0.46 -5.16
N VAL A 389 23.35 0.65 -4.75
CA VAL A 389 22.56 -0.38 -4.09
C VAL A 389 21.67 -1.04 -5.13
N PHE A 390 21.75 -2.36 -5.24
CA PHE A 390 20.95 -3.15 -6.16
C PHE A 390 19.82 -3.85 -5.43
N ILE A 391 18.57 -3.52 -5.79
CA ILE A 391 17.33 -4.08 -5.24
C ILE A 391 16.83 -5.10 -6.25
N LEU A 392 16.97 -6.38 -5.92
CA LEU A 392 16.56 -7.48 -6.78
C LEU A 392 15.12 -7.89 -6.48
N ASP A 393 14.23 -7.71 -7.44
CA ASP A 393 12.91 -8.34 -7.43
C ASP A 393 12.98 -9.71 -8.12
N GLN A 394 12.82 -10.77 -7.34
CA GLN A 394 12.84 -12.16 -7.83
C GLN A 394 11.45 -12.83 -7.75
N THR A 395 10.39 -12.07 -7.92
CA THR A 395 9.00 -12.57 -7.87
C THR A 395 8.78 -13.76 -8.81
N PHE A 396 9.40 -13.78 -9.98
CA PHE A 396 9.26 -14.86 -10.96
C PHE A 396 10.17 -16.06 -10.71
N CYS A 397 11.15 -15.94 -9.83
CA CYS A 397 12.07 -17.03 -9.50
C CYS A 397 12.39 -17.08 -7.99
N PRO A 398 11.38 -17.19 -7.11
CA PRO A 398 11.57 -17.09 -5.67
C PRO A 398 12.47 -18.17 -5.09
N ASN A 399 12.69 -19.28 -5.81
CA ASN A 399 13.48 -20.42 -5.36
C ASN A 399 14.97 -20.35 -5.79
N VAL A 400 15.38 -19.29 -6.50
CA VAL A 400 16.78 -19.11 -6.89
C VAL A 400 17.53 -18.39 -5.78
N GLN A 401 18.69 -18.92 -5.42
CA GLN A 401 19.51 -18.41 -4.31
C GLN A 401 20.57 -17.42 -4.82
N PHE A 402 20.13 -16.30 -5.40
CA PHE A 402 21.02 -15.26 -5.94
C PHE A 402 21.93 -14.63 -4.88
N LEU A 403 21.42 -14.47 -3.66
CA LEU A 403 22.07 -13.77 -2.55
C LEU A 403 22.49 -14.72 -1.41
N ALA A 404 22.53 -16.03 -1.65
CA ALA A 404 23.14 -16.98 -0.73
C ALA A 404 24.64 -16.72 -0.61
N GLU A 405 25.30 -17.26 0.43
CA GLU A 405 26.73 -17.05 0.69
C GLU A 405 27.60 -17.34 -0.54
N ASP A 406 27.24 -18.39 -1.32
CA ASP A 406 27.87 -18.73 -2.60
C ASP A 406 27.04 -18.26 -3.81
N GLY A 407 26.11 -17.33 -3.63
CA GLY A 407 25.22 -16.86 -4.67
C GLY A 407 25.94 -15.98 -5.69
N ILE A 408 25.50 -16.04 -6.94
CA ILE A 408 26.16 -15.34 -8.05
C ILE A 408 26.12 -13.80 -7.94
N LEU A 409 25.19 -13.25 -7.14
CA LEU A 409 25.06 -11.81 -6.89
C LEU A 409 25.42 -11.40 -5.44
N SER A 410 25.94 -12.32 -4.65
CA SER A 410 26.36 -12.07 -3.27
C SER A 410 27.70 -11.33 -3.18
#